data_541f011b5dadc142b96cac3977fed8cf
#
_entry.id   541f011b5dadc142b96cac3977fed8cf
#
_cell.length_a   1.000
_cell.length_b   1.000
_cell.length_c   1.000
_cell.angle_alpha   90.00
_cell.angle_beta   90.00
_cell.angle_gamma   90.00
#
_symmetry.space_group_name_H-M   'P 1'
#
loop_
_entity.id
_entity.type
_entity.pdbx_description
1 polymer ?
#
loop_
_entity_poly.entity_id
_entity_poly.type
_entity_poly.pdbx_seq_one_letter_code
_entity_poly.pdbx_strand_id
1 'polypeptide(L)'
;GSGLVGSEMCIRDSAGSEEQFVRKMNERATELGCKNTNFSDCTGLTSQNHYTSAYDMSLMAKELLIKHPDVTNYTTLKEDYIRKDTSSPFWLVNTNKMIGRVEGLNGLKTGYTSFSGYCITLSMQKEDMKLISVVFGYDKATTRNAESLELLKYGFSNYKLEKIIAKNTVLESVDHILYKNRMDVIVKEDIYHLCKKSENHTYTYTYDYEIRDNACEGKIKVYLNDELIQEGDVTTKEPVERKNFWELILCVVRECFV
;
A
#
# COMPACT_ATOMS: atom_id res chain seq x y z
N GLY A 1 11.06 -24.17 -21.41
CA GLY A 1 10.28 -23.10 -21.77
C GLY A 1 8.77 -23.23 -21.95
N SER A 2 8.11 -24.36 -21.60
CA SER A 2 6.65 -24.48 -21.89
C SER A 2 5.73 -23.78 -20.89
N GLY A 3 6.26 -23.17 -19.84
CA GLY A 3 5.44 -22.51 -18.79
C GLY A 3 5.06 -21.04 -19.05
N LEU A 4 5.74 -20.38 -19.94
CA LEU A 4 5.56 -18.94 -20.21
C LEU A 4 4.64 -18.64 -21.41
N VAL A 5 4.45 -19.61 -22.32
CA VAL A 5 3.72 -19.40 -23.57
C VAL A 5 2.27 -18.89 -23.36
N GLY A 6 1.59 -19.34 -22.33
CA GLY A 6 0.23 -18.88 -22.03
C GLY A 6 0.18 -17.46 -21.48
N SER A 7 1.09 -17.10 -20.58
CA SER A 7 1.18 -15.74 -20.01
C SER A 7 1.70 -14.72 -21.01
N GLU A 8 2.63 -15.08 -21.89
CA GLU A 8 3.10 -14.24 -22.99
C GLU A 8 1.99 -13.89 -23.97
N MET A 9 1.11 -14.84 -24.28
CA MET A 9 -0.06 -14.58 -25.12
C MET A 9 -1.02 -13.60 -24.46
N CYS A 10 -1.34 -13.78 -23.17
CA CYS A 10 -2.21 -12.87 -22.42
C CYS A 10 -1.60 -11.44 -22.33
N ILE A 11 -0.29 -11.34 -22.10
CA ILE A 11 0.45 -10.07 -22.07
C ILE A 11 0.35 -9.37 -23.40
N ARG A 12 0.66 -10.04 -24.50
CA ARG A 12 0.55 -9.51 -25.84
C ARG A 12 -0.88 -9.07 -26.17
N ASP A 13 -1.87 -9.89 -25.84
CA ASP A 13 -3.27 -9.60 -26.11
C ASP A 13 -3.78 -8.39 -25.32
N SER A 14 -3.29 -8.18 -24.10
CA SER A 14 -3.67 -7.05 -23.24
C SER A 14 -3.17 -5.70 -23.74
N ALA A 15 -2.09 -5.66 -24.53
CA ALA A 15 -1.47 -4.45 -25.03
C ALA A 15 -1.39 -4.37 -26.57
N GLY A 16 -1.79 -5.42 -27.27
CA GLY A 16 -1.73 -5.53 -28.72
C GLY A 16 -0.40 -6.06 -29.28
N SER A 17 0.72 -5.85 -28.59
CA SER A 17 2.02 -6.45 -28.90
C SER A 17 2.93 -6.45 -27.69
N GLU A 18 4.02 -7.24 -27.73
CA GLU A 18 5.04 -7.27 -26.68
C GLU A 18 5.72 -5.90 -26.52
N GLU A 19 6.08 -5.25 -27.63
CA GLU A 19 6.71 -3.93 -27.60
C GLU A 19 5.80 -2.87 -26.95
N GLN A 20 4.51 -2.94 -27.21
CA GLN A 20 3.54 -2.03 -26.58
C GLN A 20 3.40 -2.33 -25.08
N PHE A 21 3.47 -3.61 -24.71
CA PHE A 21 3.43 -3.98 -23.29
C PHE A 21 4.69 -3.50 -22.56
N VAL A 22 5.87 -3.75 -23.11
CA VAL A 22 7.16 -3.28 -22.58
C VAL A 22 7.19 -1.75 -22.43
N ARG A 23 6.66 -1.02 -23.42
CA ARG A 23 6.51 0.43 -23.31
C ARG A 23 5.65 0.82 -22.10
N LYS A 24 4.48 0.19 -21.91
CA LYS A 24 3.63 0.42 -20.73
C LYS A 24 4.33 0.07 -19.41
N MET A 25 5.14 -0.99 -19.38
CA MET A 25 5.94 -1.32 -18.20
C MET A 25 6.93 -0.19 -17.86
N ASN A 26 7.62 0.37 -18.83
CA ASN A 26 8.56 1.47 -18.62
C ASN A 26 7.86 2.79 -18.25
N GLU A 27 6.74 3.10 -18.89
CA GLU A 27 5.89 4.24 -18.53
C GLU A 27 5.43 4.12 -17.07
N ARG A 28 4.94 2.94 -16.67
CA ARG A 28 4.51 2.70 -15.30
C ARG A 28 5.64 2.77 -14.29
N ALA A 29 6.81 2.24 -14.60
CA ALA A 29 8.00 2.37 -13.76
C ALA A 29 8.37 3.85 -13.54
N THR A 30 8.31 4.66 -14.61
CA THR A 30 8.56 6.11 -14.52
C THR A 30 7.54 6.82 -13.63
N GLU A 31 6.25 6.53 -13.79
CA GLU A 31 5.17 7.09 -12.95
C GLU A 31 5.36 6.75 -11.46
N LEU A 32 5.88 5.56 -11.16
CA LEU A 32 6.19 5.14 -9.80
C LEU A 32 7.47 5.77 -9.23
N GLY A 33 8.19 6.57 -10.02
CA GLY A 33 9.43 7.22 -9.62
C GLY A 33 10.67 6.32 -9.69
N CYS A 34 10.61 5.21 -10.43
CA CYS A 34 11.75 4.35 -10.67
C CYS A 34 12.77 5.08 -11.56
N LYS A 35 13.99 5.24 -11.04
CA LYS A 35 15.06 6.00 -11.75
C LYS A 35 16.12 5.11 -12.39
N ASN A 36 16.20 3.84 -11.95
CA ASN A 36 17.23 2.89 -12.35
C ASN A 36 16.58 1.59 -12.87
N THR A 37 15.53 1.73 -13.70
CA THR A 37 14.78 0.61 -14.25
C THR A 37 14.55 0.81 -15.72
N ASN A 38 14.82 -0.23 -16.51
CA ASN A 38 14.43 -0.33 -17.89
C ASN A 38 14.04 -1.78 -18.22
N PHE A 39 12.85 -1.95 -18.73
CA PHE A 39 12.37 -3.23 -19.25
C PHE A 39 12.61 -3.27 -20.77
N SER A 40 13.21 -4.35 -21.25
CA SER A 40 13.42 -4.62 -22.68
C SER A 40 12.61 -5.80 -23.19
N ASP A 41 12.05 -6.60 -22.29
CA ASP A 41 11.10 -7.68 -22.55
C ASP A 41 10.10 -7.82 -21.39
N CYS A 42 9.06 -8.63 -21.60
CA CYS A 42 8.04 -8.87 -20.57
C CYS A 42 8.28 -10.15 -19.74
N THR A 43 9.32 -10.91 -20.05
CA THR A 43 9.58 -12.25 -19.46
C THR A 43 10.57 -12.21 -18.31
N GLY A 44 11.46 -11.20 -18.30
CA GLY A 44 12.55 -11.08 -17.34
C GLY A 44 13.71 -12.05 -17.62
N LEU A 45 13.80 -12.58 -18.84
CA LEU A 45 14.97 -13.32 -19.28
C LEU A 45 16.12 -12.34 -19.58
N THR A 46 17.34 -12.86 -19.61
CA THR A 46 18.54 -12.02 -19.81
C THR A 46 18.50 -11.37 -21.17
N SER A 47 18.41 -10.06 -21.22
CA SER A 47 18.51 -9.26 -22.44
C SER A 47 19.35 -7.99 -22.20
N GLN A 48 19.87 -7.41 -23.26
CA GLN A 48 20.60 -6.15 -23.15
C GLN A 48 19.65 -5.04 -22.66
N ASN A 49 20.17 -4.17 -21.79
CA ASN A 49 19.43 -3.05 -21.24
C ASN A 49 18.16 -3.42 -20.40
N HIS A 50 18.08 -4.66 -19.92
CA HIS A 50 17.05 -5.07 -18.97
C HIS A 50 17.62 -5.01 -17.56
N TYR A 51 17.27 -3.99 -16.79
CA TYR A 51 17.82 -3.77 -15.45
C TYR A 51 16.81 -3.09 -14.54
N THR A 52 17.04 -3.25 -13.25
CA THR A 52 16.34 -2.54 -12.17
C THR A 52 17.26 -2.38 -10.98
N SER A 53 16.84 -1.58 -9.99
CA SER A 53 17.48 -1.49 -8.67
C SER A 53 16.59 -2.12 -7.59
N ALA A 54 17.19 -2.48 -6.44
CA ALA A 54 16.42 -2.98 -5.30
C ALA A 54 15.41 -1.94 -4.80
N TYR A 55 15.77 -0.66 -4.84
CA TYR A 55 14.87 0.43 -4.48
C TYR A 55 13.68 0.52 -5.43
N ASP A 56 13.91 0.56 -6.74
CA ASP A 56 12.85 0.65 -7.74
C ASP A 56 11.91 -0.57 -7.68
N MET A 57 12.47 -1.76 -7.51
CA MET A 57 11.67 -2.97 -7.33
C MET A 57 10.81 -2.89 -6.06
N SER A 58 11.30 -2.24 -4.98
CA SER A 58 10.49 -2.02 -3.78
C SER A 58 9.31 -1.09 -4.01
N LEU A 59 9.47 -0.06 -4.86
CA LEU A 59 8.38 0.84 -5.27
C LEU A 59 7.29 0.08 -6.04
N MET A 60 7.69 -0.75 -7.00
CA MET A 60 6.76 -1.59 -7.77
C MET A 60 6.04 -2.61 -6.88
N ALA A 61 6.76 -3.25 -5.95
CA ALA A 61 6.19 -4.18 -5.00
C ALA A 61 5.20 -3.49 -4.03
N LYS A 62 5.53 -2.29 -3.56
CA LYS A 62 4.64 -1.47 -2.72
C LYS A 62 3.35 -1.13 -3.46
N GLU A 63 3.45 -0.65 -4.69
CA GLU A 63 2.28 -0.32 -5.51
C GLU A 63 1.39 -1.54 -5.74
N LEU A 64 1.98 -2.68 -6.08
CA LEU A 64 1.25 -3.93 -6.26
C LEU A 64 0.46 -4.32 -5.01
N LEU A 65 1.08 -4.25 -3.83
CA LEU A 65 0.44 -4.62 -2.57
C LEU A 65 -0.64 -3.63 -2.11
N ILE A 66 -0.54 -2.37 -2.51
CA ILE A 66 -1.54 -1.34 -2.18
C ILE A 66 -2.73 -1.41 -3.13
N LYS A 67 -2.47 -1.47 -4.44
CA LYS A 67 -3.51 -1.42 -5.47
C LYS A 67 -4.20 -2.77 -5.72
N HIS A 68 -3.47 -3.86 -5.50
CA HIS A 68 -3.91 -5.23 -5.75
C HIS A 68 -3.59 -6.14 -4.55
N PRO A 69 -4.17 -5.87 -3.36
CA PRO A 69 -3.89 -6.64 -2.15
C PRO A 69 -4.26 -8.13 -2.28
N ASP A 70 -5.20 -8.46 -3.17
CA ASP A 70 -5.62 -9.81 -3.53
C ASP A 70 -4.49 -10.66 -4.13
N VAL A 71 -3.41 -10.08 -4.61
CA VAL A 71 -2.22 -10.82 -5.07
C VAL A 71 -1.68 -11.75 -3.98
N THR A 72 -1.85 -11.39 -2.71
CA THR A 72 -1.41 -12.21 -1.58
C THR A 72 -2.16 -13.52 -1.46
N ASN A 73 -3.39 -13.62 -1.99
CA ASN A 73 -4.15 -14.87 -2.05
C ASN A 73 -3.44 -15.94 -2.91
N TYR A 74 -2.64 -15.51 -3.87
CA TYR A 74 -1.86 -16.38 -4.75
C TYR A 74 -0.44 -16.59 -4.25
N THR A 75 0.22 -15.53 -3.79
CA THR A 75 1.64 -15.60 -3.40
C THR A 75 1.86 -16.36 -2.09
N THR A 76 0.82 -16.55 -1.27
CA THR A 76 0.84 -17.35 -0.04
C THR A 76 0.59 -18.84 -0.27
N LEU A 77 0.13 -19.25 -1.44
CA LEU A 77 -0.07 -20.65 -1.75
C LEU A 77 1.26 -21.38 -1.84
N LYS A 78 1.42 -22.50 -1.12
CA LYS A 78 2.60 -23.38 -1.23
C LYS A 78 2.60 -24.13 -2.56
N GLU A 79 1.45 -24.59 -2.94
CA GLU A 79 1.19 -25.36 -4.15
C GLU A 79 -0.27 -25.26 -4.55
N ASP A 80 -0.55 -25.44 -5.81
CA ASP A 80 -1.91 -25.56 -6.36
C ASP A 80 -1.88 -26.33 -7.67
N TYR A 81 -3.06 -26.70 -8.16
CA TYR A 81 -3.25 -27.37 -9.45
C TYR A 81 -4.08 -26.48 -10.37
N ILE A 82 -3.62 -26.29 -11.59
CA ILE A 82 -4.47 -25.78 -12.67
C ILE A 82 -5.04 -26.96 -13.45
N ARG A 83 -6.21 -26.77 -14.06
CA ARG A 83 -6.93 -27.79 -14.79
C ARG A 83 -7.24 -29.07 -13.93
N LYS A 84 -7.62 -28.84 -12.66
CA LYS A 84 -7.88 -29.88 -11.67
C LYS A 84 -8.87 -30.97 -12.19
N ASP A 85 -9.90 -30.52 -12.90
CA ASP A 85 -11.03 -31.36 -13.37
C ASP A 85 -10.84 -31.89 -14.80
N THR A 86 -9.60 -31.90 -15.31
CA THR A 86 -9.27 -32.42 -16.63
C THR A 86 -8.42 -33.68 -16.54
N SER A 87 -8.27 -34.40 -17.66
CA SER A 87 -7.37 -35.55 -17.78
C SER A 87 -5.88 -35.20 -17.66
N SER A 88 -5.53 -33.91 -17.59
CA SER A 88 -4.15 -33.40 -17.53
C SER A 88 -4.02 -32.28 -16.50
N PRO A 89 -4.20 -32.57 -15.21
CA PRO A 89 -3.96 -31.56 -14.17
C PRO A 89 -2.48 -31.17 -14.14
N PHE A 90 -2.20 -29.89 -13.92
CA PHE A 90 -0.83 -29.40 -13.84
C PHE A 90 -0.53 -28.86 -12.45
N TRP A 91 0.41 -29.51 -11.76
CA TRP A 91 0.83 -29.17 -10.42
C TRP A 91 1.80 -28.00 -10.44
N LEU A 92 1.48 -26.97 -9.66
CA LEU A 92 2.30 -25.77 -9.46
C LEU A 92 2.82 -25.73 -8.03
N VAL A 93 4.10 -25.46 -7.87
CA VAL A 93 4.75 -25.35 -6.58
C VAL A 93 5.38 -23.96 -6.46
N ASN A 94 5.13 -23.27 -5.34
CA ASN A 94 5.72 -21.98 -5.09
C ASN A 94 7.26 -22.08 -5.06
N THR A 95 7.90 -21.24 -5.83
CA THR A 95 9.36 -21.15 -5.90
C THR A 95 9.95 -20.55 -4.63
N ASN A 96 9.17 -19.76 -3.87
CA ASN A 96 9.56 -19.27 -2.55
C ASN A 96 9.30 -20.33 -1.48
N LYS A 97 10.31 -21.12 -1.15
CA LYS A 97 10.19 -22.21 -0.18
C LYS A 97 10.02 -21.78 1.27
N MET A 98 10.07 -20.47 1.56
CA MET A 98 9.78 -19.91 2.89
C MET A 98 8.29 -19.70 3.15
N ILE A 99 7.46 -19.68 2.11
CA ILE A 99 6.00 -19.54 2.24
C ILE A 99 5.44 -20.70 3.07
N GLY A 100 4.64 -20.31 4.09
CA GLY A 100 4.04 -21.23 5.07
C GLY A 100 5.02 -21.87 6.05
N ARG A 101 6.29 -21.42 6.08
CA ARG A 101 7.28 -21.78 7.11
C ARG A 101 7.68 -20.59 7.97
N VAL A 102 7.55 -19.38 7.45
CA VAL A 102 7.83 -18.12 8.14
C VAL A 102 6.50 -17.41 8.36
N GLU A 103 6.17 -17.17 9.60
CA GLU A 103 4.93 -16.50 9.99
C GLU A 103 4.89 -15.06 9.48
N GLY A 104 3.74 -14.63 8.94
CA GLY A 104 3.53 -13.29 8.40
C GLY A 104 4.09 -13.08 6.99
N LEU A 105 4.89 -14.02 6.45
CA LEU A 105 5.42 -13.93 5.09
C LEU A 105 4.30 -14.20 4.08
N ASN A 106 4.00 -13.21 3.22
CA ASN A 106 2.88 -13.26 2.29
C ASN A 106 3.27 -13.09 0.81
N GLY A 107 4.54 -13.06 0.49
CA GLY A 107 5.00 -13.02 -0.91
C GLY A 107 6.46 -12.60 -1.04
N LEU A 108 6.91 -12.11 -2.20
CA LEU A 108 6.18 -11.96 -3.46
C LEU A 108 6.75 -12.90 -4.53
N LYS A 109 8.00 -12.61 -5.00
CA LYS A 109 8.56 -13.29 -6.19
C LYS A 109 10.05 -13.58 -6.04
N THR A 110 10.44 -14.75 -6.50
CA THR A 110 11.86 -15.14 -6.70
C THR A 110 12.25 -14.93 -8.15
N GLY A 111 13.53 -14.68 -8.38
CA GLY A 111 14.14 -14.64 -9.70
C GLY A 111 15.49 -15.32 -9.71
N TYR A 112 15.89 -15.84 -10.87
CA TYR A 112 17.20 -16.35 -11.11
C TYR A 112 17.54 -16.32 -12.59
N THR A 113 18.69 -15.78 -12.92
CA THR A 113 19.39 -16.02 -14.19
C THR A 113 20.88 -16.24 -13.88
N SER A 114 21.63 -16.85 -14.80
CA SER A 114 23.08 -17.01 -14.61
C SER A 114 23.81 -15.67 -14.50
N PHE A 115 23.25 -14.61 -15.05
CA PHE A 115 23.80 -13.25 -15.02
C PHE A 115 23.42 -12.50 -13.74
N SER A 116 22.16 -12.54 -13.33
CA SER A 116 21.65 -11.78 -12.17
C SER A 116 21.79 -12.51 -10.84
N GLY A 117 22.17 -13.80 -10.83
CA GLY A 117 22.19 -14.61 -9.62
C GLY A 117 20.79 -14.84 -9.03
N TYR A 118 20.76 -15.28 -7.78
CA TYR A 118 19.49 -15.48 -7.05
C TYR A 118 18.95 -14.16 -6.49
N CYS A 119 17.73 -13.83 -6.89
CA CYS A 119 17.03 -12.63 -6.51
C CYS A 119 15.73 -12.97 -5.78
N ILE A 120 15.25 -12.08 -4.91
CA ILE A 120 13.94 -12.20 -4.27
C ILE A 120 13.41 -10.84 -3.84
N THR A 121 12.13 -10.66 -3.99
CA THR A 121 11.33 -9.64 -3.32
C THR A 121 10.43 -10.36 -2.32
N LEU A 122 10.58 -10.06 -1.03
CA LEU A 122 9.71 -10.56 0.04
C LEU A 122 8.78 -9.46 0.52
N SER A 123 7.59 -9.85 0.92
CA SER A 123 6.72 -9.03 1.75
C SER A 123 6.27 -9.81 2.97
N MET A 124 6.23 -9.14 4.11
CA MET A 124 5.82 -9.69 5.39
C MET A 124 4.94 -8.68 6.12
N GLN A 125 3.91 -9.19 6.76
CA GLN A 125 3.05 -8.38 7.63
C GLN A 125 3.09 -8.91 9.04
N LYS A 126 3.23 -8.01 10.00
CA LYS A 126 3.03 -8.27 11.44
C LYS A 126 2.17 -7.14 11.98
N GLU A 127 1.04 -7.50 12.57
CA GLU A 127 0.04 -6.53 13.01
C GLU A 127 -0.33 -5.57 11.87
N ASP A 128 -0.26 -4.26 12.09
CA ASP A 128 -0.57 -3.24 11.09
C ASP A 128 0.62 -2.88 10.20
N MET A 129 1.83 -3.35 10.52
CA MET A 129 3.04 -3.01 9.76
C MET A 129 3.34 -4.03 8.67
N LYS A 130 3.52 -3.54 7.45
CA LYS A 130 4.00 -4.32 6.29
C LYS A 130 5.39 -3.86 5.91
N LEU A 131 6.29 -4.81 5.68
CA LEU A 131 7.63 -4.54 5.20
C LEU A 131 7.91 -5.32 3.92
N ILE A 132 8.72 -4.72 3.07
CA ILE A 132 9.22 -5.32 1.83
C ILE A 132 10.75 -5.37 1.93
N SER A 133 11.35 -6.52 1.62
CA SER A 133 12.78 -6.64 1.37
C SER A 133 13.05 -7.06 -0.06
N VAL A 134 14.04 -6.46 -0.67
CA VAL A 134 14.49 -6.77 -2.03
C VAL A 134 15.98 -7.02 -2.01
N VAL A 135 16.39 -8.18 -2.50
CA VAL A 135 17.80 -8.56 -2.61
C VAL A 135 18.07 -9.22 -3.95
N PHE A 136 19.24 -8.91 -4.52
CA PHE A 136 19.68 -9.36 -5.83
C PHE A 136 21.11 -9.91 -5.77
N GLY A 137 21.46 -10.74 -6.74
CA GLY A 137 22.85 -11.08 -7.03
C GLY A 137 23.50 -12.11 -6.12
N TYR A 138 22.74 -12.97 -5.45
CA TYR A 138 23.31 -14.00 -4.58
C TYR A 138 23.72 -15.25 -5.37
N ASP A 139 24.82 -15.89 -4.93
CA ASP A 139 25.30 -17.14 -5.53
C ASP A 139 24.45 -18.36 -5.14
N LYS A 140 23.71 -18.28 -4.02
CA LYS A 140 22.91 -19.39 -3.49
C LYS A 140 21.53 -18.90 -3.03
N ALA A 141 20.51 -19.68 -3.37
CA ALA A 141 19.14 -19.42 -2.93
C ALA A 141 18.99 -19.43 -1.40
N THR A 142 19.76 -20.25 -0.69
CA THR A 142 19.75 -20.33 0.78
C THR A 142 20.25 -19.05 1.42
N THR A 143 21.37 -18.51 0.95
CA THR A 143 21.94 -17.24 1.43
C THR A 143 21.00 -16.08 1.13
N ARG A 144 20.51 -15.98 -0.11
CA ARG A 144 19.49 -14.99 -0.50
C ARG A 144 18.28 -15.01 0.45
N ASN A 145 17.76 -16.19 0.76
CA ASN A 145 16.60 -16.32 1.65
C ASN A 145 16.92 -15.85 3.08
N ALA A 146 18.08 -16.25 3.61
CA ALA A 146 18.51 -15.87 4.95
C ALA A 146 18.67 -14.34 5.07
N GLU A 147 19.44 -13.74 4.18
CA GLU A 147 19.71 -12.30 4.18
C GLU A 147 18.45 -11.47 3.97
N SER A 148 17.57 -11.88 3.05
CA SER A 148 16.30 -11.20 2.82
C SER A 148 15.39 -11.24 4.07
N LEU A 149 15.40 -12.37 4.81
CA LEU A 149 14.64 -12.50 6.05
C LEU A 149 15.26 -11.68 7.19
N GLU A 150 16.60 -11.61 7.27
CA GLU A 150 17.29 -10.78 8.27
C GLU A 150 16.98 -9.29 8.08
N LEU A 151 16.89 -8.79 6.83
CA LEU A 151 16.45 -7.43 6.56
C LEU A 151 15.03 -7.16 7.10
N LEU A 152 14.09 -8.09 6.90
CA LEU A 152 12.74 -7.96 7.46
C LEU A 152 12.74 -7.99 9.00
N LYS A 153 13.51 -8.90 9.60
CA LYS A 153 13.67 -8.96 11.05
C LYS A 153 14.25 -7.68 11.62
N TYR A 154 15.29 -7.14 10.97
CA TYR A 154 15.86 -5.84 11.33
C TYR A 154 14.80 -4.74 11.32
N GLY A 155 13.99 -4.65 10.26
CA GLY A 155 12.91 -3.69 10.14
C GLY A 155 11.90 -3.81 11.29
N PHE A 156 11.35 -5.02 11.51
CA PHE A 156 10.38 -5.25 12.58
C PHE A 156 10.96 -5.11 14.00
N SER A 157 12.25 -5.32 14.18
CA SER A 157 12.90 -5.17 15.49
C SER A 157 13.16 -3.71 15.84
N ASN A 158 13.50 -2.88 14.86
CA ASN A 158 13.94 -1.50 15.08
C ASN A 158 12.85 -0.46 14.83
N TYR A 159 11.85 -0.76 14.03
CA TYR A 159 10.79 0.18 13.65
C TYR A 159 9.43 -0.25 14.16
N LYS A 160 8.55 0.71 14.37
CA LYS A 160 7.13 0.53 14.69
C LYS A 160 6.28 1.46 13.82
N LEU A 161 5.06 1.03 13.56
CA LEU A 161 4.02 1.89 13.02
C LEU A 161 3.22 2.43 14.20
N GLU A 162 3.47 3.68 14.58
CA GLU A 162 2.83 4.34 15.71
C GLU A 162 1.53 4.98 15.25
N LYS A 163 0.41 4.62 15.87
CA LYS A 163 -0.88 5.26 15.63
C LYS A 163 -0.91 6.59 16.37
N ILE A 164 -0.89 7.69 15.61
CA ILE A 164 -0.91 9.04 16.17
C ILE A 164 -2.32 9.46 16.55
N ILE A 165 -3.26 9.26 15.64
CA ILE A 165 -4.66 9.64 15.81
C ILE A 165 -5.52 8.48 15.30
N ALA A 166 -6.46 8.04 16.13
CA ALA A 166 -7.38 6.99 15.73
C ALA A 166 -8.52 7.54 14.85
N LYS A 167 -9.00 6.71 13.94
CA LYS A 167 -10.25 6.93 13.22
C LYS A 167 -11.39 7.26 14.18
N ASN A 168 -12.28 8.16 13.79
CA ASN A 168 -13.40 8.67 14.58
C ASN A 168 -13.00 9.47 15.82
N THR A 169 -11.71 9.83 16.00
CA THR A 169 -11.33 10.81 17.03
C THR A 169 -12.04 12.12 16.76
N VAL A 170 -12.78 12.62 17.74
CA VAL A 170 -13.45 13.91 17.66
C VAL A 170 -12.42 15.01 17.86
N LEU A 171 -12.22 15.84 16.85
CA LEU A 171 -11.33 17.00 16.88
C LEU A 171 -12.02 18.20 17.48
N GLU A 172 -13.29 18.40 17.12
CA GLU A 172 -14.08 19.52 17.51
C GLU A 172 -15.58 19.14 17.46
N SER A 173 -16.37 19.77 18.34
CA SER A 173 -17.83 19.67 18.32
C SER A 173 -18.42 21.06 18.19
N VAL A 174 -19.08 21.32 17.08
CA VAL A 174 -19.57 22.66 16.68
C VAL A 174 -21.09 22.71 16.71
N ASP A 175 -21.62 23.72 17.40
CA ASP A 175 -23.03 24.11 17.28
C ASP A 175 -23.13 25.23 16.24
N HIS A 176 -23.82 25.00 15.17
CA HIS A 176 -23.97 25.99 14.11
C HIS A 176 -25.44 26.31 13.86
N ILE A 177 -25.77 27.62 13.83
CA ILE A 177 -27.17 28.10 13.76
C ILE A 177 -27.96 27.52 12.59
N LEU A 178 -27.30 27.20 11.48
CA LEU A 178 -27.93 26.67 10.27
C LEU A 178 -28.33 25.20 10.35
N TYR A 179 -27.82 24.45 11.35
CA TYR A 179 -27.99 23.00 11.45
C TYR A 179 -28.83 22.63 12.69
N LYS A 180 -29.52 21.48 12.59
CA LYS A 180 -30.41 21.00 13.67
C LYS A 180 -29.62 20.40 14.81
N ASN A 181 -28.54 19.67 14.49
CA ASN A 181 -27.78 18.89 15.43
C ASN A 181 -26.38 19.46 15.58
N ARG A 182 -25.82 19.26 16.76
CA ARG A 182 -24.40 19.47 17.02
C ARG A 182 -23.58 18.60 16.07
N MET A 183 -22.54 19.15 15.49
CA MET A 183 -21.70 18.52 14.51
C MET A 183 -20.35 18.13 15.14
N ASP A 184 -20.05 16.84 15.16
CA ASP A 184 -18.73 16.34 15.55
C ASP A 184 -17.86 16.20 14.31
N VAL A 185 -16.77 16.97 14.25
CA VAL A 185 -15.72 16.87 13.24
C VAL A 185 -14.76 15.78 13.67
N ILE A 186 -14.62 14.74 12.85
CA ILE A 186 -13.83 13.55 13.18
C ILE A 186 -12.77 13.26 12.13
N VAL A 187 -11.74 12.52 12.55
CA VAL A 187 -10.73 11.96 11.65
C VAL A 187 -11.32 10.77 10.90
N LYS A 188 -11.22 10.77 9.58
CA LYS A 188 -11.84 9.78 8.70
C LYS A 188 -11.18 8.41 8.72
N GLU A 189 -9.86 8.37 8.91
CA GLU A 189 -9.05 7.15 8.96
C GLU A 189 -7.97 7.24 10.03
N ASP A 190 -7.43 6.10 10.46
CA ASP A 190 -6.30 6.08 11.37
C ASP A 190 -5.08 6.77 10.75
N ILE A 191 -4.41 7.63 11.50
CA ILE A 191 -3.18 8.30 11.08
C ILE A 191 -2.00 7.65 11.79
N TYR A 192 -1.02 7.20 11.01
CA TYR A 192 0.14 6.48 11.49
C TYR A 192 1.44 7.20 11.10
N HIS A 193 2.46 6.99 11.91
CA HIS A 193 3.84 7.38 11.62
C HIS A 193 4.78 6.17 11.78
N LEU A 194 5.64 5.97 10.78
CA LEU A 194 6.70 4.96 10.86
C LEU A 194 7.92 5.58 11.54
N CYS A 195 8.25 5.09 12.73
CA CYS A 195 9.37 5.60 13.51
C CYS A 195 10.22 4.47 14.11
N LYS A 196 11.41 4.81 14.60
CA LYS A 196 12.22 3.85 15.34
C LYS A 196 11.63 3.60 16.72
N LYS A 197 11.70 2.36 17.19
CA LYS A 197 11.21 1.98 18.53
C LYS A 197 11.96 2.66 19.67
N SER A 198 13.21 3.06 19.43
CA SER A 198 14.05 3.75 20.40
C SER A 198 13.75 5.25 20.55
N GLU A 199 12.92 5.79 19.67
CA GLU A 199 12.59 7.21 19.64
C GLU A 199 11.19 7.44 20.24
N ASN A 200 11.08 8.49 21.06
CA ASN A 200 9.81 8.98 21.57
C ASN A 200 9.49 10.28 20.85
N HIS A 201 8.30 10.39 20.30
CA HIS A 201 7.89 11.55 19.55
C HIS A 201 6.71 12.27 20.22
N THR A 202 6.69 13.60 20.09
CA THR A 202 5.54 14.42 20.44
C THR A 202 5.01 15.00 19.15
N TYR A 203 3.75 14.71 18.87
CA TYR A 203 3.10 15.17 17.65
C TYR A 203 2.21 16.38 17.94
N THR A 204 2.19 17.32 17.02
CA THR A 204 1.20 18.39 16.97
C THR A 204 0.37 18.25 15.72
N TYR A 205 -0.84 18.79 15.71
CA TYR A 205 -1.69 18.75 14.53
C TYR A 205 -2.48 20.05 14.38
N THR A 206 -2.76 20.39 13.14
CA THR A 206 -3.71 21.43 12.73
C THR A 206 -4.74 20.82 11.80
N TYR A 207 -5.93 21.38 11.75
CA TYR A 207 -6.95 20.93 10.82
C TYR A 207 -7.73 22.14 10.29
N ASP A 208 -8.26 21.97 9.10
CA ASP A 208 -9.20 22.87 8.45
C ASP A 208 -10.33 22.07 7.81
N TYR A 209 -11.49 22.66 7.70
CA TYR A 209 -12.63 22.07 7.02
C TYR A 209 -13.63 23.11 6.52
N GLU A 210 -14.39 22.71 5.50
CA GLU A 210 -15.53 23.44 5.02
C GLU A 210 -16.78 22.57 5.17
N ILE A 211 -17.92 23.20 5.49
CA ILE A 211 -19.19 22.49 5.54
C ILE A 211 -19.83 22.61 4.16
N ARG A 212 -19.98 21.48 3.48
CA ARG A 212 -20.62 21.37 2.17
C ARG A 212 -21.79 20.39 2.25
N ASP A 213 -22.92 20.83 1.72
CA ASP A 213 -24.17 20.05 1.71
C ASP A 213 -24.55 19.52 3.11
N ASN A 214 -24.31 18.24 3.39
CA ASN A 214 -24.67 17.58 4.63
C ASN A 214 -23.48 16.96 5.38
N ALA A 215 -22.24 17.38 5.08
CA ALA A 215 -21.03 16.92 5.74
C ALA A 215 -19.97 18.01 5.81
N CYS A 216 -18.99 17.86 6.67
CA CYS A 216 -17.75 18.61 6.53
C CYS A 216 -16.73 17.82 5.70
N GLU A 217 -15.95 18.52 4.93
CA GLU A 217 -14.81 18.00 4.20
C GLU A 217 -13.59 18.86 4.48
N GLY A 218 -12.49 18.25 4.84
CA GLY A 218 -11.28 19.00 5.16
C GLY A 218 -10.07 18.10 5.35
N LYS A 219 -9.00 18.72 5.84
CA LYS A 219 -7.72 18.05 6.06
C LYS A 219 -7.24 18.23 7.49
N ILE A 220 -6.59 17.20 8.00
CA ILE A 220 -5.78 17.27 9.20
C ILE A 220 -4.31 17.09 8.81
N LYS A 221 -3.45 17.93 9.34
CA LYS A 221 -2.00 17.91 9.12
C LYS A 221 -1.31 17.60 10.42
N VAL A 222 -0.45 16.61 10.42
CA VAL A 222 0.29 16.16 11.59
C VAL A 222 1.77 16.53 11.43
N TYR A 223 2.33 17.10 12.48
CA TYR A 223 3.70 17.60 12.50
C TYR A 223 4.51 16.90 13.58
N LEU A 224 5.77 16.71 13.27
CA LEU A 224 6.83 16.30 14.21
C LEU A 224 7.93 17.34 14.16
N ASN A 225 8.23 18.02 15.30
CA ASN A 225 9.22 19.10 15.37
C ASN A 225 9.00 20.19 14.28
N ASP A 226 7.73 20.60 14.10
CA ASP A 226 7.28 21.59 13.11
C ASP A 226 7.42 21.15 11.63
N GLU A 227 7.87 19.93 11.37
CA GLU A 227 7.90 19.33 10.03
C GLU A 227 6.61 18.53 9.76
N LEU A 228 5.96 18.80 8.63
CA LEU A 228 4.78 18.06 8.20
C LEU A 228 5.18 16.62 7.84
N ILE A 229 4.63 15.64 8.59
CA ILE A 229 4.94 14.23 8.38
C ILE A 229 3.79 13.45 7.76
N GLN A 230 2.54 13.86 7.98
CA GLN A 230 1.37 13.14 7.50
C GLN A 230 0.18 14.08 7.31
N GLU A 231 -0.66 13.77 6.33
CA GLU A 231 -1.97 14.39 6.14
C GLU A 231 -3.06 13.31 6.16
N GLY A 232 -4.24 13.68 6.63
CA GLY A 232 -5.44 12.85 6.63
C GLY A 232 -6.68 13.66 6.28
N ASP A 233 -7.79 12.96 6.12
CA ASP A 233 -9.09 13.59 5.87
C ASP A 233 -9.88 13.73 7.17
N VAL A 234 -10.64 14.82 7.28
CA VAL A 234 -11.65 15.02 8.32
C VAL A 234 -13.04 15.03 7.69
N THR A 235 -14.02 14.61 8.48
CA THR A 235 -15.44 14.58 8.06
C THR A 235 -16.35 14.74 9.27
N THR A 236 -17.65 14.75 9.07
CA THR A 236 -18.62 14.68 10.18
C THR A 236 -18.89 13.24 10.57
N LYS A 237 -19.14 13.01 11.86
CA LYS A 237 -19.51 11.70 12.38
C LYS A 237 -20.85 11.22 11.84
N GLU A 238 -21.79 12.14 11.71
CA GLU A 238 -23.14 11.92 11.17
C GLU A 238 -23.46 12.97 10.12
N PRO A 239 -24.34 12.68 9.16
CA PRO A 239 -24.81 13.68 8.22
C PRO A 239 -25.43 14.88 8.94
N VAL A 240 -25.14 16.06 8.46
CA VAL A 240 -25.61 17.31 9.04
C VAL A 240 -26.97 17.68 8.43
N GLU A 241 -28.02 17.77 9.25
CA GLU A 241 -29.33 18.19 8.79
C GLU A 241 -29.49 19.73 8.85
N ARG A 242 -29.75 20.34 7.71
CA ARG A 242 -29.98 21.77 7.64
C ARG A 242 -31.37 22.12 8.18
N LYS A 243 -31.45 23.18 9.00
CA LYS A 243 -32.72 23.74 9.45
C LYS A 243 -33.48 24.34 8.27
N ASN A 244 -34.78 24.18 8.28
CA ASN A 244 -35.64 24.87 7.32
C ASN A 244 -35.81 26.37 7.70
N PHE A 245 -36.44 27.16 6.79
CA PHE A 245 -36.58 28.58 6.97
C PHE A 245 -37.31 28.96 8.28
N TRP A 246 -38.36 28.24 8.67
CA TRP A 246 -39.11 28.52 9.89
C TRP A 246 -38.34 28.16 11.16
N GLU A 247 -37.58 27.08 11.14
CA GLU A 247 -36.70 26.70 12.24
C GLU A 247 -35.59 27.73 12.46
N LEU A 248 -35.04 28.34 11.40
CA LEU A 248 -34.06 29.39 11.48
C LEU A 248 -34.64 30.67 12.10
N ILE A 249 -35.83 31.10 11.66
CA ILE A 249 -36.53 32.26 12.25
C ILE A 249 -36.74 32.06 13.75
N LEU A 250 -37.20 30.88 14.17
CA LEU A 250 -37.41 30.58 15.58
C LEU A 250 -36.11 30.62 16.40
N CYS A 251 -34.98 30.17 15.82
CA CYS A 251 -33.69 30.29 16.47
C CYS A 251 -33.25 31.75 16.68
N VAL A 252 -33.34 32.57 15.64
CA VAL A 252 -32.98 33.99 15.70
C VAL A 252 -33.84 34.75 16.71
N VAL A 253 -35.16 34.50 16.71
CA VAL A 253 -36.09 35.13 17.67
C VAL A 253 -35.72 34.74 19.11
N ARG A 254 -35.40 33.50 19.38
CA ARG A 254 -34.96 33.07 20.72
C ARG A 254 -33.69 33.75 21.18
N GLU A 255 -32.69 33.92 20.32
CA GLU A 255 -31.42 34.60 20.66
C GLU A 255 -31.60 36.12 20.88
N CYS A 256 -32.63 36.73 20.27
CA CYS A 256 -32.91 38.17 20.46
C CYS A 256 -33.68 38.49 21.76
N PHE A 257 -34.26 37.49 22.42
CA PHE A 257 -35.08 37.66 23.61
C PHE A 257 -34.51 37.04 24.90
N VAL A 258 -33.24 36.59 24.86
CA VAL A 258 -32.41 36.20 26.01
C VAL A 258 -31.33 37.24 26.22
#